data_e1c24eaf4d5e83b5b8e17129eba9e301
#
_entry.id   e1c24eaf4d5e83b5b8e17129eba9e301
#
_cell.length_a   1.000
_cell.length_b   1.000
_cell.length_c   1.000
_cell.angle_alpha   90.00
_cell.angle_beta   90.00
_cell.angle_gamma   90.00
#
_symmetry.space_group_name_H-M   'P 1'
#
loop_
_entity.id
_entity.type
_entity.pdbx_description
1 polymer ?
#
loop_
_entity_poly.entity_id
_entity_poly.type
_entity_poly.pdbx_seq_one_letter_code
_entity_poly.pdbx_strand_id
1 'polypeptide(L)'
;GIQTPAIPVEHQFIVTEPDPALENWRKYNGEHPVLRDADAKWYVREERGGWILGPYERNAPARFEYSVPDSFRADLFQLDLERIEKEYMSMIHRIPSSETVGLKDDYNGPICYTPDGNPLVGPAPGLRNMWLAEGFSFGITAAGGTGHYLAQLMVEGEAEIDMSSLDPKRYGDWMTTEYAAR
;
A
#
# COMPACT_ATOMS: atom_id res chain seq x y z
N GLY A 1 10.20 -23.30 5.92
CA GLY A 1 9.65 -21.96 6.09
C GLY A 1 8.23 -22.01 6.63
N ILE A 2 7.68 -20.90 7.00
CA ILE A 2 6.25 -20.74 7.30
C ILE A 2 5.56 -20.14 6.07
N GLN A 3 4.32 -20.52 5.88
CA GLN A 3 3.44 -19.85 4.93
C GLN A 3 2.68 -18.74 5.65
N THR A 4 2.68 -17.57 5.06
CA THR A 4 1.88 -16.45 5.53
C THR A 4 0.90 -16.03 4.42
N PRO A 5 -0.37 -15.76 4.73
CA PRO A 5 -1.36 -15.39 3.74
C PRO A 5 -1.24 -13.90 3.36
N ALA A 6 -0.04 -13.52 2.97
CA ALA A 6 0.29 -12.16 2.55
C ALA A 6 0.74 -12.18 1.09
N ILE A 7 -0.02 -11.53 0.22
CA ILE A 7 0.17 -11.56 -1.23
C ILE A 7 0.60 -10.18 -1.72
N PRO A 8 1.72 -10.08 -2.43
CA PRO A 8 2.08 -8.87 -3.14
C PRO A 8 1.11 -8.62 -4.31
N VAL A 9 0.55 -7.43 -4.35
CA VAL A 9 -0.35 -6.96 -5.40
C VAL A 9 0.26 -5.72 -6.02
N GLU A 10 0.19 -5.59 -7.34
CA GLU A 10 0.67 -4.39 -8.00
C GLU A 10 -0.08 -3.16 -7.52
N HIS A 11 0.68 -2.11 -7.27
CA HIS A 11 0.14 -0.78 -6.99
C HIS A 11 0.89 0.24 -7.82
N GLN A 12 0.14 1.00 -8.60
CA GLN A 12 0.67 2.01 -9.48
C GLN A 12 0.48 3.39 -8.85
N PHE A 13 1.41 4.29 -9.13
CA PHE A 13 1.17 5.72 -9.00
C PHE A 13 1.90 6.47 -10.10
N ILE A 14 1.34 7.59 -10.49
CA ILE A 14 1.89 8.49 -11.49
C ILE A 14 2.22 9.83 -10.86
N VAL A 15 3.26 10.45 -11.37
CA VAL A 15 3.68 11.81 -11.00
C VAL A 15 3.55 12.69 -12.23
N THR A 16 2.88 13.82 -12.10
CA THR A 16 2.73 14.78 -13.20
C THR A 16 3.93 15.72 -13.28
N GLU A 17 4.10 16.34 -14.42
CA GLU A 17 4.90 17.56 -14.55
C GLU A 17 4.32 18.67 -13.65
N PRO A 18 5.07 19.77 -13.42
CA PRO A 18 4.56 20.89 -12.63
C PRO A 18 3.27 21.48 -13.21
N ASP A 19 2.30 21.73 -12.34
CA ASP A 19 1.01 22.34 -12.68
C ASP A 19 1.05 23.84 -12.38
N PRO A 20 0.94 24.72 -13.39
CA PRO A 20 0.96 26.17 -13.17
C PRO A 20 -0.18 26.69 -12.26
N ALA A 21 -1.33 25.99 -12.25
CA ALA A 21 -2.44 26.36 -11.36
C ALA A 21 -2.08 26.13 -9.90
N LEU A 22 -1.35 25.04 -9.62
CA LEU A 22 -0.84 24.71 -8.31
C LEU A 22 0.20 25.73 -7.82
N GLU A 23 1.11 26.15 -8.69
CA GLU A 23 2.09 27.18 -8.37
C GLU A 23 1.40 28.50 -7.94
N ASN A 24 0.36 28.91 -8.66
CA ASN A 24 -0.41 30.10 -8.33
C ASN A 24 -1.15 29.95 -7.01
N TRP A 25 -1.75 28.80 -6.74
CA TRP A 25 -2.42 28.52 -5.48
C TRP A 25 -1.46 28.65 -4.30
N ARG A 26 -0.29 28.05 -4.37
CA ARG A 26 0.72 27.99 -3.28
C ARG A 26 1.22 29.37 -2.86
N LYS A 27 1.20 30.35 -3.74
CA LYS A 27 1.60 31.74 -3.41
C LYS A 27 0.79 32.33 -2.26
N TYR A 28 -0.46 31.89 -2.11
CA TYR A 28 -1.41 32.50 -1.16
C TYR A 28 -1.96 31.53 -0.12
N ASN A 29 -1.93 30.24 -0.38
CA ASN A 29 -2.67 29.26 0.41
C ASN A 29 -1.78 28.15 1.01
N GLY A 30 -0.52 28.07 0.62
CA GLY A 30 0.36 26.96 1.02
C GLY A 30 0.09 25.66 0.24
N GLU A 31 0.49 24.54 0.80
CA GLU A 31 0.33 23.22 0.20
C GLU A 31 -1.11 22.70 0.38
N HIS A 32 -1.65 22.06 -0.64
CA HIS A 32 -2.93 21.38 -0.54
C HIS A 32 -2.87 20.20 0.44
N PRO A 33 -3.93 19.96 1.20
CA PRO A 33 -4.06 18.73 1.96
C PRO A 33 -4.13 17.52 1.01
N VAL A 34 -3.73 16.35 1.52
CA VAL A 34 -3.93 15.11 0.78
C VAL A 34 -5.42 14.88 0.55
N LEU A 35 -5.82 14.70 -0.70
CA LEU A 35 -7.17 14.34 -1.07
C LEU A 35 -7.27 12.84 -1.28
N ARG A 36 -8.26 12.22 -0.66
CA ARG A 36 -8.60 10.82 -0.88
C ARG A 36 -10.07 10.71 -1.28
N ASP A 37 -10.32 10.18 -2.47
CA ASP A 37 -11.66 9.83 -2.95
C ASP A 37 -11.89 8.33 -2.74
N ALA A 38 -12.61 8.00 -1.66
CA ALA A 38 -12.84 6.62 -1.29
C ALA A 38 -13.80 5.90 -2.26
N ASP A 39 -14.75 6.63 -2.84
CA ASP A 39 -15.72 6.07 -3.78
C ASP A 39 -15.07 5.80 -5.14
N ALA A 40 -14.27 6.73 -5.63
CA ALA A 40 -13.51 6.60 -6.86
C ALA A 40 -12.20 5.82 -6.68
N LYS A 41 -11.83 5.48 -5.43
CA LYS A 41 -10.68 4.63 -5.07
C LYS A 41 -9.33 5.17 -5.51
N TRP A 42 -9.06 6.41 -5.23
CA TRP A 42 -7.75 7.01 -5.45
C TRP A 42 -7.41 8.04 -4.38
N TYR A 43 -6.13 8.35 -4.28
CA TYR A 43 -5.62 9.49 -3.53
C TYR A 43 -4.76 10.38 -4.42
N VAL A 44 -4.68 11.65 -4.06
CA VAL A 44 -3.80 12.61 -4.72
C VAL A 44 -3.19 13.55 -3.69
N ARG A 45 -1.96 13.94 -3.92
CA ARG A 45 -1.26 14.99 -3.18
C ARG A 45 -0.33 15.77 -4.09
N GLU A 46 0.12 16.92 -3.61
CA GLU A 46 1.16 17.67 -4.28
C GLU A 46 2.52 16.97 -4.19
N GLU A 47 3.29 17.06 -5.27
CA GLU A 47 4.67 16.61 -5.33
C GLU A 47 5.48 17.52 -6.24
N ARG A 48 6.42 18.27 -5.67
CA ARG A 48 7.38 19.12 -6.41
C ARG A 48 6.74 20.05 -7.46
N GLY A 49 5.59 20.62 -7.11
CA GLY A 49 4.84 21.52 -7.98
C GLY A 49 3.87 20.83 -8.95
N GLY A 50 3.82 19.53 -8.98
CA GLY A 50 2.84 18.69 -9.67
C GLY A 50 2.00 17.86 -8.70
N TRP A 51 1.44 16.79 -9.23
CA TRP A 51 0.54 15.89 -8.49
C TRP A 51 1.07 14.46 -8.49
N ILE A 52 0.89 13.74 -7.38
CA ILE A 52 0.93 12.28 -7.35
C ILE A 52 -0.50 11.78 -7.30
N LEU A 53 -0.87 10.90 -8.24
CA LEU A 53 -2.08 10.10 -8.19
C LEU A 53 -1.72 8.65 -7.85
N GLY A 54 -2.31 8.11 -6.78
CA GLY A 54 -2.24 6.69 -6.44
C GLY A 54 -3.63 6.06 -6.50
N PRO A 55 -3.94 5.33 -7.59
CA PRO A 55 -5.19 4.61 -7.73
C PRO A 55 -5.17 3.30 -6.94
N TYR A 56 -6.34 2.84 -6.51
CA TYR A 56 -6.59 1.49 -5.99
C TYR A 56 -7.57 0.79 -6.93
N GLU A 57 -7.12 0.58 -8.15
CA GLU A 57 -7.92 -0.03 -9.20
C GLU A 57 -8.33 -1.47 -8.84
N ARG A 58 -9.45 -1.90 -9.38
CA ARG A 58 -9.89 -3.29 -9.23
C ARG A 58 -9.06 -4.23 -10.10
N ASN A 59 -8.88 -5.45 -9.63
CA ASN A 59 -8.18 -6.51 -10.35
C ASN A 59 -6.70 -6.20 -10.61
N ALA A 60 -6.06 -5.41 -9.73
CA ALA A 60 -4.61 -5.28 -9.75
C ALA A 60 -3.97 -6.68 -9.60
N PRO A 61 -2.99 -7.05 -10.45
CA PRO A 61 -2.44 -8.41 -10.46
C PRO A 61 -1.72 -8.77 -9.17
N ALA A 62 -2.00 -9.97 -8.65
CA ALA A 62 -1.14 -10.59 -7.65
C ALA A 62 0.22 -10.97 -8.28
N ARG A 63 1.28 -10.82 -7.50
CA ARG A 63 2.64 -11.17 -7.90
C ARG A 63 3.26 -12.10 -6.88
N PHE A 64 4.17 -12.94 -7.35
CA PHE A 64 4.95 -13.81 -6.46
C PHE A 64 4.10 -14.72 -5.55
N GLU A 65 3.02 -15.27 -6.08
CA GLU A 65 2.06 -16.11 -5.33
C GLU A 65 2.72 -17.30 -4.62
N TYR A 66 3.81 -17.83 -5.18
CA TYR A 66 4.51 -18.99 -4.62
C TYR A 66 5.85 -18.64 -3.99
N SER A 67 6.65 -17.81 -4.65
CA SER A 67 7.93 -17.34 -4.14
C SER A 67 8.43 -16.12 -4.91
N VAL A 68 9.13 -15.24 -4.22
CA VAL A 68 9.85 -14.14 -4.86
C VAL A 68 11.09 -14.71 -5.54
N PRO A 69 11.34 -14.45 -6.84
CA PRO A 69 12.55 -14.90 -7.53
C PRO A 69 13.81 -14.35 -6.85
N ASP A 70 14.86 -15.16 -6.75
CA ASP A 70 16.13 -14.73 -6.14
C ASP A 70 16.77 -13.54 -6.85
N SER A 71 16.45 -13.34 -8.13
CA SER A 71 16.92 -12.20 -8.93
C SER A 71 16.16 -10.91 -8.66
N PHE A 72 14.95 -10.97 -8.10
CA PHE A 72 14.17 -9.79 -7.80
C PHE A 72 14.83 -8.96 -6.70
N ARG A 73 14.97 -7.69 -6.94
CA ARG A 73 15.52 -6.73 -5.97
C ARG A 73 14.48 -5.65 -5.69
N ALA A 74 14.79 -4.41 -5.97
CA ALA A 74 13.87 -3.28 -5.88
C ALA A 74 13.33 -2.90 -7.27
N ASP A 75 13.08 -3.90 -8.10
CA ASP A 75 12.60 -3.71 -9.46
C ASP A 75 11.14 -3.23 -9.45
N LEU A 76 10.83 -2.36 -10.39
CA LEU A 76 9.46 -1.92 -10.65
C LEU A 76 8.88 -2.72 -11.83
N PHE A 77 7.56 -2.89 -11.80
CA PHE A 77 6.82 -3.44 -12.93
C PHE A 77 6.55 -2.36 -13.97
N GLN A 78 6.15 -2.79 -15.15
CA GLN A 78 5.74 -1.86 -16.21
C GLN A 78 4.42 -1.17 -15.82
N LEU A 79 4.32 0.13 -16.12
CA LEU A 79 3.09 0.89 -15.97
C LEU A 79 2.01 0.35 -16.92
N ASP A 80 0.80 0.25 -16.42
CA ASP A 80 -0.40 -0.11 -17.16
C ASP A 80 -1.45 1.00 -17.00
N LEU A 81 -1.43 1.95 -17.94
CA LEU A 81 -2.34 3.10 -17.92
C LEU A 81 -3.79 2.69 -18.19
N GLU A 82 -4.04 1.68 -19.02
CA GLU A 82 -5.40 1.23 -19.31
C GLU A 82 -6.10 0.75 -18.04
N ARG A 83 -5.35 0.08 -17.17
CA ARG A 83 -5.88 -0.44 -15.90
C ARG A 83 -6.31 0.66 -14.93
N ILE A 84 -5.65 1.82 -14.96
CA ILE A 84 -5.93 2.96 -14.07
C ILE A 84 -6.65 4.12 -14.74
N GLU A 85 -7.04 3.97 -15.99
CA GLU A 85 -7.69 5.04 -16.77
C GLU A 85 -8.89 5.66 -16.06
N LYS A 86 -9.73 4.82 -15.47
CA LYS A 86 -10.94 5.28 -14.77
C LYS A 86 -10.63 6.19 -13.59
N GLU A 87 -9.68 5.80 -12.78
CA GLU A 87 -9.23 6.56 -11.61
C GLU A 87 -8.54 7.85 -12.04
N TYR A 88 -7.74 7.79 -13.11
CA TYR A 88 -7.07 8.96 -13.69
C TYR A 88 -8.07 9.97 -14.24
N MET A 89 -9.07 9.55 -15.00
CA MET A 89 -10.13 10.41 -15.50
C MET A 89 -10.97 11.01 -14.37
N SER A 90 -11.21 10.25 -13.31
CA SER A 90 -11.89 10.76 -12.11
C SER A 90 -11.07 11.85 -11.40
N MET A 91 -9.74 11.70 -11.35
CA MET A 91 -8.85 12.74 -10.81
C MET A 91 -8.92 14.03 -11.65
N ILE A 92 -8.83 13.90 -12.98
CA ILE A 92 -8.96 15.06 -13.91
C ILE A 92 -10.28 15.80 -13.67
N HIS A 93 -11.36 15.07 -13.48
CA HIS A 93 -12.66 15.69 -13.17
C HIS A 93 -12.62 16.50 -11.87
N ARG A 94 -11.88 16.07 -10.85
CA ARG A 94 -11.71 16.76 -9.57
C ARG A 94 -10.68 17.87 -9.61
N ILE A 95 -9.64 17.71 -10.42
CA ILE A 95 -8.51 18.63 -10.57
C ILE A 95 -8.34 18.94 -12.06
N PRO A 96 -9.21 19.77 -12.64
CA PRO A 96 -9.24 20.01 -14.09
C PRO A 96 -7.91 20.55 -14.66
N SER A 97 -7.11 21.24 -13.87
CA SER A 97 -5.79 21.71 -14.32
C SER A 97 -4.86 20.54 -14.69
N SER A 98 -5.03 19.38 -14.09
CA SER A 98 -4.22 18.19 -14.37
C SER A 98 -4.44 17.59 -15.77
N GLU A 99 -5.51 17.96 -16.48
CA GLU A 99 -5.80 17.46 -17.84
C GLU A 99 -4.71 17.85 -18.86
N THR A 100 -4.12 19.01 -18.67
CA THR A 100 -3.13 19.55 -19.60
C THR A 100 -1.69 19.36 -19.13
N VAL A 101 -1.51 18.74 -17.97
CA VAL A 101 -0.18 18.50 -17.39
C VAL A 101 0.33 17.13 -17.83
N GLY A 102 1.56 17.09 -18.35
CA GLY A 102 2.21 15.85 -18.77
C GLY A 102 2.51 14.89 -17.61
N LEU A 103 2.74 13.62 -17.93
CA LEU A 103 3.30 12.66 -16.99
C LEU A 103 4.82 12.80 -16.95
N LYS A 104 5.36 12.87 -15.74
CA LYS A 104 6.80 13.00 -15.49
C LYS A 104 7.44 11.68 -15.15
N ASP A 105 6.85 10.98 -14.18
CA ASP A 105 7.34 9.71 -13.68
C ASP A 105 6.17 8.77 -13.42
N ASP A 106 6.44 7.47 -13.46
CA ASP A 106 5.51 6.43 -13.10
C ASP A 106 6.18 5.36 -12.24
N TYR A 107 5.39 4.73 -11.40
CA TYR A 107 5.84 3.68 -10.51
C TYR A 107 4.79 2.59 -10.44
N ASN A 108 5.22 1.34 -10.58
CA ASN A 108 4.37 0.18 -10.37
C ASN A 108 5.16 -0.84 -9.55
N GLY A 109 4.79 -1.00 -8.29
CA GLY A 109 5.51 -1.87 -7.36
C GLY A 109 4.59 -2.79 -6.57
N PRO A 110 5.15 -3.81 -5.92
CA PRO A 110 4.36 -4.72 -5.10
C PRO A 110 4.01 -4.09 -3.76
N ILE A 111 2.73 -4.09 -3.40
CA ILE A 111 2.27 -3.86 -2.03
C ILE A 111 1.74 -5.17 -1.47
N CYS A 112 2.21 -5.55 -0.28
CA CYS A 112 1.79 -6.79 0.36
C CYS A 112 0.47 -6.60 1.09
N TYR A 113 -0.54 -7.40 0.71
CA TYR A 113 -1.84 -7.45 1.36
C TYR A 113 -2.10 -8.79 2.01
N THR A 114 -2.73 -8.76 3.15
CA THR A 114 -3.39 -9.90 3.78
C THR A 114 -4.87 -9.94 3.36
N PRO A 115 -5.58 -11.06 3.52
CA PRO A 115 -6.99 -11.17 3.10
C PRO A 115 -7.95 -10.15 3.73
N ASP A 116 -7.67 -9.71 4.95
CA ASP A 116 -8.47 -8.70 5.66
C ASP A 116 -7.86 -7.29 5.61
N GLY A 117 -6.68 -7.12 4.98
CA GLY A 117 -5.96 -5.86 4.91
C GLY A 117 -5.21 -5.46 6.18
N ASN A 118 -5.35 -6.20 7.28
CA ASN A 118 -4.59 -5.95 8.49
C ASN A 118 -3.25 -6.68 8.47
N PRO A 119 -2.17 -6.10 9.00
CA PRO A 119 -0.88 -6.78 9.05
C PRO A 119 -0.90 -8.02 9.96
N LEU A 120 0.13 -8.85 9.81
CA LEU A 120 0.41 -9.98 10.68
C LEU A 120 1.45 -9.53 11.70
N VAL A 121 1.04 -9.40 12.96
CA VAL A 121 1.91 -8.92 14.03
C VAL A 121 1.78 -9.83 15.24
N GLY A 122 2.86 -10.52 15.60
CA GLY A 122 2.87 -11.43 16.72
C GLY A 122 3.73 -12.67 16.52
N PRO A 123 3.61 -13.69 17.39
CA PRO A 123 4.40 -14.91 17.30
C PRO A 123 4.04 -15.72 16.05
N ALA A 124 5.05 -16.19 15.33
CA ALA A 124 4.86 -17.01 14.16
C ALA A 124 4.23 -18.37 14.53
N PRO A 125 3.18 -18.82 13.84
CA PRO A 125 2.55 -20.10 14.10
C PRO A 125 3.54 -21.26 14.02
N GLY A 126 3.57 -22.14 15.01
CA GLY A 126 4.40 -23.34 15.01
C GLY A 126 5.90 -23.16 15.19
N LEU A 127 6.39 -21.94 15.35
CA LEU A 127 7.82 -21.65 15.55
C LEU A 127 8.08 -20.99 16.90
N ARG A 128 9.23 -21.34 17.50
CA ARG A 128 9.71 -20.71 18.73
C ARG A 128 10.62 -19.52 18.39
N ASN A 129 10.50 -18.45 19.17
CA ASN A 129 11.36 -17.25 19.07
C ASN A 129 11.38 -16.60 17.67
N MET A 130 10.31 -16.82 16.89
CA MET A 130 10.09 -16.12 15.64
C MET A 130 8.84 -15.26 15.75
N TRP A 131 8.97 -14.02 15.32
CA TRP A 131 7.90 -13.02 15.39
C TRP A 131 7.67 -12.43 14.01
N LEU A 132 6.43 -12.19 13.68
CA LEU A 132 6.02 -11.58 12.42
C LEU A 132 5.69 -10.10 12.63
N ALA A 133 6.06 -9.29 11.66
CA ALA A 133 5.63 -7.92 11.48
C ALA A 133 5.61 -7.66 9.96
N GLU A 134 4.58 -8.12 9.29
CA GLU A 134 4.50 -8.12 7.82
C GLU A 134 3.08 -7.85 7.30
N GLY A 135 2.93 -7.69 5.97
CA GLY A 135 1.63 -7.44 5.35
C GLY A 135 1.12 -6.02 5.53
N PHE A 136 2.02 -5.07 5.69
CA PHE A 136 1.67 -3.66 5.85
C PHE A 136 1.45 -2.97 4.51
N SER A 137 0.20 -2.74 4.15
CA SER A 137 -0.12 -1.84 3.02
C SER A 137 0.03 -0.35 3.40
N PHE A 138 0.10 -0.04 4.70
CA PHE A 138 0.23 1.31 5.28
C PHE A 138 1.37 1.37 6.32
N GLY A 139 2.52 0.79 5.99
CA GLY A 139 3.63 0.54 6.92
C GLY A 139 4.15 1.77 7.64
N ILE A 140 4.33 2.89 6.97
CA ILE A 140 4.83 4.12 7.59
C ILE A 140 3.90 4.59 8.72
N THR A 141 2.61 4.59 8.48
CA THR A 141 1.60 5.01 9.47
C THR A 141 1.56 4.07 10.67
N ALA A 142 1.68 2.77 10.44
CA ALA A 142 1.53 1.74 11.48
C ALA A 142 2.83 1.44 12.26
N ALA A 143 3.99 1.79 11.72
CA ALA A 143 5.30 1.33 12.23
C ALA A 143 5.53 1.64 13.71
N GLY A 144 5.22 2.85 14.16
CA GLY A 144 5.43 3.28 15.55
C GLY A 144 4.62 2.45 16.54
N GLY A 145 3.32 2.35 16.31
CA GLY A 145 2.42 1.56 17.17
C GLY A 145 2.74 0.07 17.12
N THR A 146 2.98 -0.47 15.94
CA THR A 146 3.36 -1.88 15.78
C THR A 146 4.62 -2.21 16.56
N GLY A 147 5.68 -1.40 16.43
CA GLY A 147 6.94 -1.62 17.14
C GLY A 147 6.76 -1.59 18.64
N HIS A 148 5.99 -0.63 19.15
CA HIS A 148 5.72 -0.47 20.58
C HIS A 148 4.99 -1.70 21.16
N TYR A 149 3.85 -2.05 20.60
CA TYR A 149 3.02 -3.14 21.14
C TYR A 149 3.59 -4.53 20.86
N LEU A 150 4.31 -4.71 19.75
CA LEU A 150 5.02 -5.96 19.52
C LEU A 150 6.16 -6.15 20.55
N ALA A 151 6.87 -5.07 20.91
CA ALA A 151 7.89 -5.15 21.93
C ALA A 151 7.31 -5.50 23.32
N GLN A 152 6.17 -4.92 23.71
CA GLN A 152 5.46 -5.32 24.93
C GLN A 152 5.10 -6.81 24.88
N LEU A 153 4.48 -7.27 23.79
CA LEU A 153 4.10 -8.68 23.65
C LEU A 153 5.32 -9.62 23.74
N MET A 154 6.46 -9.22 23.22
CA MET A 154 7.70 -10.01 23.27
C MET A 154 8.32 -10.07 24.67
N VAL A 155 8.26 -8.99 25.43
CA VAL A 155 8.95 -8.85 26.74
C VAL A 155 8.03 -9.25 27.88
N GLU A 156 6.77 -8.85 27.85
CA GLU A 156 5.81 -8.98 28.94
C GLU A 156 4.83 -10.14 28.71
N GLY A 157 4.74 -10.67 27.48
CA GLY A 157 3.84 -11.72 27.11
C GLY A 157 2.44 -11.25 26.71
N GLU A 158 2.13 -9.97 26.95
CA GLU A 158 0.88 -9.31 26.56
C GLU A 158 1.14 -7.85 26.17
N ALA A 159 0.27 -7.29 25.38
CA ALA A 159 0.27 -5.87 25.05
C ALA A 159 -0.87 -5.17 25.81
N GLU A 160 -0.70 -3.87 26.11
CA GLU A 160 -1.73 -3.09 26.81
C GLU A 160 -2.99 -2.82 25.97
N ILE A 161 -2.96 -3.16 24.68
CA ILE A 161 -4.12 -3.12 23.78
C ILE A 161 -4.45 -4.51 23.23
N ASP A 162 -5.69 -4.69 22.79
CA ASP A 162 -6.09 -5.90 22.08
C ASP A 162 -5.45 -5.95 20.68
N MET A 163 -4.55 -6.93 20.48
CA MET A 163 -3.88 -7.20 19.20
C MET A 163 -4.47 -8.41 18.46
N SER A 164 -5.59 -8.95 18.87
CA SER A 164 -6.17 -10.17 18.28
C SER A 164 -6.47 -10.05 16.79
N SER A 165 -6.85 -8.86 16.33
CA SER A 165 -7.07 -8.57 14.91
C SER A 165 -5.79 -8.57 14.07
N LEU A 166 -4.62 -8.56 14.70
CA LEU A 166 -3.30 -8.59 14.06
C LEU A 166 -2.59 -9.95 14.26
N ASP A 167 -3.10 -10.81 15.17
CA ASP A 167 -2.47 -12.09 15.47
C ASP A 167 -2.32 -12.94 14.20
N PRO A 168 -1.11 -13.41 13.87
CA PRO A 168 -0.89 -14.31 12.72
C PRO A 168 -1.75 -15.59 12.76
N LYS A 169 -2.21 -16.02 13.94
CA LYS A 169 -3.07 -17.18 14.11
C LYS A 169 -4.55 -16.92 13.82
N ARG A 170 -4.95 -15.66 13.56
CA ARG A 170 -6.36 -15.33 13.25
C ARG A 170 -6.88 -16.03 12.00
N TYR A 171 -5.97 -16.40 11.13
CA TYR A 171 -6.26 -17.29 10.01
C TYR A 171 -5.99 -18.73 10.43
N GLY A 172 -6.90 -19.62 10.16
CA GLY A 172 -6.68 -21.05 10.39
C GLY A 172 -5.72 -21.67 9.38
N ASP A 173 -5.33 -22.91 9.59
CA ASP A 173 -4.39 -23.66 8.73
C ASP A 173 -4.86 -23.80 7.26
N TRP A 174 -6.13 -23.56 6.99
CA TRP A 174 -6.72 -23.57 5.65
C TRP A 174 -6.34 -22.34 4.80
N MET A 175 -5.91 -21.25 5.43
CA MET A 175 -5.53 -20.02 4.74
C MET A 175 -4.08 -20.13 4.25
N THR A 176 -3.91 -20.82 3.14
CA THR A 176 -2.62 -20.91 2.45
C THR A 176 -2.40 -19.69 1.54
N THR A 177 -1.14 -19.47 1.14
CA THR A 177 -0.80 -18.43 0.15
C THR A 177 -1.56 -18.63 -1.16
N GLU A 178 -1.68 -19.89 -1.62
CA GLU A 178 -2.45 -20.22 -2.84
C GLU A 178 -3.94 -19.87 -2.70
N TYR A 179 -4.54 -20.08 -1.52
CA TYR A 179 -5.92 -19.71 -1.27
C TYR A 179 -6.09 -18.18 -1.24
N ALA A 180 -5.17 -17.49 -0.59
CA ALA A 180 -5.21 -16.03 -0.47
C ALA A 180 -5.00 -15.29 -1.82
N ALA A 181 -4.35 -15.94 -2.80
CA ALA A 181 -4.11 -15.38 -4.13
C ALA A 181 -5.32 -15.49 -5.10
N ARG A 182 -6.39 -16.18 -4.71
CA ARG A 182 -7.62 -16.38 -5.52
C ARG A 182 -8.61 -15.24 -5.27
#